data_1fa7faefcebb7c44313c946439a6e002
#
_entry.id   1fa7faefcebb7c44313c946439a6e002
#
_cell.length_a   1.000
_cell.length_b   1.000
_cell.length_c   1.000
_cell.angle_alpha   90.00
_cell.angle_beta   90.00
_cell.angle_gamma   90.00
#
_symmetry.space_group_name_H-M   'P 1'
#
loop_
_entity.id
_entity.type
_entity.pdbx_description
1 polymer ?
#
loop_
_entity_poly.entity_id
_entity_poly.type
_entity_poly.pdbx_seq_one_letter_code
_entity_poly.pdbx_strand_id
1 'polypeptide(L)'
;MSARLLLLAALAAAPAGQNVVWKAGFGREAVWNDGQAEVSVYEATDPREGRLRISRAIFVVVAEDLVAGRLVKADDPAHAKTRRVLKFNHVRSIPTGLYRYEQMLSVFADVDGLSPLKITMTSHEWCGNSFVEWRSDTNTLSLRSYWEAPGDVDAPLDPHGALFYDALALVLRGLDFEKTRTGRLRVIDSIFGSKPAVPQVEDAVIGVERTAAPPGVYRVHLSRGDQRDTFEFETGFPHRLARWDRSDGGTLKLQNSVRTRYWEKTSPGDERILATPGTR
;
A
#
# COMPACT_ATOMS: atom_id res chain seq x y z
N MET A 1 -52.31 -7.66 14.54
CA MET A 1 -51.83 -6.45 13.82
C MET A 1 -50.56 -5.99 14.52
N SER A 2 -49.41 -6.37 13.99
CA SER A 2 -48.09 -6.01 14.58
C SER A 2 -47.47 -4.89 13.75
N ALA A 3 -47.36 -3.72 14.37
CA ALA A 3 -46.68 -2.56 13.77
C ALA A 3 -45.16 -2.78 13.78
N ARG A 4 -44.58 -2.90 12.62
CA ARG A 4 -43.11 -2.85 12.42
C ARG A 4 -42.67 -1.38 12.48
N LEU A 5 -41.96 -1.04 13.56
CA LEU A 5 -41.22 0.23 13.64
C LEU A 5 -40.04 0.16 12.67
N LEU A 6 -40.10 0.93 11.60
CA LEU A 6 -38.92 1.22 10.73
C LEU A 6 -38.09 2.28 11.45
N LEU A 7 -36.96 1.88 12.00
CA LEU A 7 -35.92 2.82 12.42
C LEU A 7 -35.24 3.39 11.16
N LEU A 8 -35.61 4.58 10.76
CA LEU A 8 -34.82 5.38 9.83
C LEU A 8 -33.57 5.86 10.60
N ALA A 9 -32.43 5.26 10.30
CA ALA A 9 -31.15 5.82 10.71
C ALA A 9 -30.92 7.09 9.90
N ALA A 10 -31.05 8.24 10.56
CA ALA A 10 -30.69 9.53 9.97
C ALA A 10 -29.18 9.50 9.72
N LEU A 11 -28.77 9.49 8.45
CA LEU A 11 -27.41 9.82 8.06
C LEU A 11 -27.16 11.28 8.49
N ALA A 12 -26.46 11.48 9.58
CA ALA A 12 -25.96 12.79 9.95
C ALA A 12 -25.01 13.26 8.85
N ALA A 13 -25.39 14.30 8.15
CA ALA A 13 -24.51 14.96 7.19
C ALA A 13 -23.23 15.37 7.91
N ALA A 14 -22.10 14.79 7.52
CA ALA A 14 -20.80 15.16 8.04
C ALA A 14 -20.56 16.67 7.79
N PRO A 15 -20.01 17.39 8.77
CA PRO A 15 -19.76 18.82 8.60
C PRO A 15 -18.84 19.07 7.41
N ALA A 16 -19.15 20.12 6.65
CA ALA A 16 -18.40 20.53 5.48
C ALA A 16 -16.90 20.69 5.80
N GLY A 17 -16.08 19.92 5.12
CA GLY A 17 -14.71 20.22 4.78
C GLY A 17 -13.70 20.49 5.89
N GLN A 18 -13.23 19.46 6.60
CA GLN A 18 -11.85 19.48 7.05
C GLN A 18 -11.00 18.85 5.95
N ASN A 19 -10.01 19.59 5.47
CA ASN A 19 -9.12 19.12 4.40
C ASN A 19 -8.14 18.09 4.96
N VAL A 20 -7.84 17.08 4.16
CA VAL A 20 -6.72 16.17 4.40
C VAL A 20 -5.43 16.99 4.28
N VAL A 21 -4.63 17.00 5.32
CA VAL A 21 -3.38 17.76 5.37
C VAL A 21 -2.21 16.80 5.23
N TRP A 22 -1.34 17.07 4.28
CA TRP A 22 -0.14 16.29 4.01
C TRP A 22 1.10 17.02 4.48
N LYS A 23 2.07 16.29 5.02
CA LYS A 23 3.40 16.82 5.34
C LYS A 23 4.22 16.85 4.05
N ALA A 24 4.63 18.04 3.63
CA ALA A 24 5.54 18.17 2.51
C ALA A 24 6.91 17.57 2.84
N GLY A 25 7.53 16.96 1.83
CA GLY A 25 8.91 16.48 1.93
C GLY A 25 9.11 15.21 2.79
N PHE A 26 8.07 14.45 3.07
CA PHE A 26 8.18 13.18 3.82
C PHE A 26 9.31 12.28 3.29
N GLY A 27 9.44 12.14 1.99
CA GLY A 27 10.49 11.32 1.36
C GLY A 27 11.88 11.96 1.35
N ARG A 28 12.02 13.22 1.79
CA ARG A 28 13.30 13.92 1.89
C ARG A 28 13.95 13.84 3.27
N GLU A 29 13.23 13.29 4.24
CA GLU A 29 13.73 13.13 5.60
C GLU A 29 15.00 12.26 5.64
N ALA A 30 15.87 12.54 6.63
CA ALA A 30 17.19 11.90 6.74
C ALA A 30 17.12 10.38 6.77
N VAL A 31 16.08 9.81 7.40
CA VAL A 31 15.89 8.35 7.46
C VAL A 31 15.80 7.70 6.08
N TRP A 32 15.36 8.40 5.05
CA TRP A 32 15.28 7.87 3.69
C TRP A 32 16.57 8.07 2.88
N ASN A 33 17.52 8.82 3.43
CA ASN A 33 18.79 9.17 2.77
C ASN A 33 20.02 8.57 3.46
N ASP A 34 19.82 7.58 4.34
CA ASP A 34 20.89 6.89 5.08
C ASP A 34 21.49 5.69 4.31
N GLY A 35 21.05 5.48 3.07
CA GLY A 35 21.52 4.38 2.22
C GLY A 35 20.99 3.01 2.64
N GLN A 36 19.92 2.93 3.44
CA GLN A 36 19.30 1.69 3.87
C GLN A 36 17.84 1.63 3.45
N ALA A 37 17.29 0.43 3.36
CA ALA A 37 15.87 0.19 3.25
C ALA A 37 15.24 -0.06 4.62
N GLU A 38 14.00 0.37 4.81
CA GLU A 38 13.13 -0.16 5.85
C GLU A 38 12.52 -1.46 5.33
N VAL A 39 12.74 -2.56 6.05
CA VAL A 39 12.17 -3.88 5.74
C VAL A 39 11.31 -4.30 6.90
N SER A 40 10.00 -4.42 6.68
CA SER A 40 9.00 -4.74 7.69
C SER A 40 8.31 -6.05 7.35
N VAL A 41 8.18 -6.93 8.34
CA VAL A 41 7.55 -8.24 8.20
C VAL A 41 6.22 -8.23 8.92
N TYR A 42 5.19 -8.72 8.24
CA TYR A 42 3.83 -8.80 8.75
C TYR A 42 3.35 -10.25 8.79
N GLU A 43 2.74 -10.62 9.90
CA GLU A 43 1.76 -11.70 9.90
C GLU A 43 0.52 -11.17 9.18
N ALA A 44 0.02 -11.94 8.24
CA ALA A 44 -1.10 -11.52 7.42
C ALA A 44 -2.19 -12.60 7.37
N THR A 45 -3.43 -12.17 7.14
CA THR A 45 -4.49 -13.02 6.63
C THR A 45 -4.96 -12.47 5.30
N ASP A 46 -5.14 -13.35 4.34
CA ASP A 46 -5.59 -12.98 3.02
C ASP A 46 -6.82 -13.81 2.63
N PRO A 47 -7.94 -13.16 2.23
CA PRO A 47 -9.09 -13.87 1.70
C PRO A 47 -8.74 -14.48 0.34
N ARG A 48 -8.85 -15.80 0.25
CA ARG A 48 -8.57 -16.52 -0.99
C ARG A 48 -9.45 -17.76 -1.10
N GLU A 49 -10.12 -17.93 -2.23
CA GLU A 49 -10.99 -19.08 -2.50
C GLU A 49 -12.04 -19.31 -1.38
N GLY A 50 -12.69 -18.20 -0.96
CA GLY A 50 -13.72 -18.23 0.07
C GLY A 50 -13.23 -18.52 1.50
N ARG A 51 -11.91 -18.46 1.75
CA ARG A 51 -11.29 -18.69 3.06
C ARG A 51 -10.28 -17.61 3.40
N LEU A 52 -10.14 -17.31 4.69
CA LEU A 52 -9.02 -16.53 5.20
C LEU A 52 -7.81 -17.46 5.37
N ARG A 53 -6.69 -17.10 4.75
CA ARG A 53 -5.45 -17.86 4.80
C ARG A 53 -4.38 -17.08 5.55
N ILE A 54 -3.75 -17.75 6.50
CA ILE A 54 -2.58 -17.18 7.19
C ILE A 54 -1.45 -17.12 6.17
N SER A 55 -0.87 -15.96 6.05
CA SER A 55 0.17 -15.65 5.08
C SER A 55 1.27 -14.79 5.70
N ARG A 56 2.25 -14.44 4.92
CA ARG A 56 3.32 -13.51 5.29
C ARG A 56 3.40 -12.42 4.24
N ALA A 57 3.46 -11.17 4.71
CA ALA A 57 3.77 -10.03 3.86
C ALA A 57 5.08 -9.36 4.30
N ILE A 58 5.80 -8.82 3.33
CA ILE A 58 7.01 -8.02 3.56
C ILE A 58 6.81 -6.68 2.86
N PHE A 59 7.01 -5.61 3.61
CA PHE A 59 7.08 -4.26 3.07
C PHE A 59 8.54 -3.81 3.01
N VAL A 60 8.92 -3.24 1.88
CA VAL A 60 10.25 -2.64 1.72
C VAL A 60 10.05 -1.20 1.27
N VAL A 61 10.60 -0.26 2.03
CA VAL A 61 10.62 1.16 1.64
C VAL A 61 12.07 1.60 1.51
N VAL A 62 12.43 2.10 0.33
CA VAL A 62 13.80 2.53 0.03
C VAL A 62 13.79 3.72 -0.94
N ALA A 63 14.70 4.66 -0.73
CA ALA A 63 14.87 5.73 -1.70
C ALA A 63 15.74 5.24 -2.87
N GLU A 64 15.26 5.49 -4.10
CA GLU A 64 15.95 5.14 -5.34
C GLU A 64 15.92 6.31 -6.33
N ASP A 65 16.79 6.27 -7.33
CA ASP A 65 16.82 7.24 -8.41
C ASP A 65 16.36 6.57 -9.71
N LEU A 66 15.32 7.12 -10.31
CA LEU A 66 14.82 6.69 -11.62
C LEU A 66 15.34 7.60 -12.72
N VAL A 67 15.65 7.04 -13.88
CA VAL A 67 15.92 7.81 -15.09
C VAL A 67 14.65 8.58 -15.46
N ALA A 68 14.76 9.92 -15.49
CA ALA A 68 13.62 10.78 -15.82
C ALA A 68 13.12 10.50 -17.25
N GLY A 69 11.79 10.43 -17.40
CA GLY A 69 11.14 10.14 -18.70
C GLY A 69 11.14 8.66 -19.10
N ARG A 70 11.84 7.78 -18.37
CA ARG A 70 11.78 6.33 -18.56
C ARG A 70 11.17 5.59 -17.38
N LEU A 71 11.21 6.18 -16.18
CA LEU A 71 10.74 5.62 -14.91
C LEU A 71 11.32 4.21 -14.66
N VAL A 72 12.61 4.03 -14.94
CA VAL A 72 13.41 2.84 -14.64
C VAL A 72 14.56 3.23 -13.73
N LYS A 73 15.05 2.29 -12.93
CA LYS A 73 16.19 2.53 -12.03
C LYS A 73 17.39 3.05 -12.80
N ALA A 74 18.04 4.09 -12.30
CA ALA A 74 19.30 4.57 -12.85
C ALA A 74 20.44 3.65 -12.41
N ASP A 75 21.19 3.13 -13.38
CA ASP A 75 22.40 2.34 -13.12
C ASP A 75 23.52 3.24 -12.57
N ASP A 76 23.65 4.43 -13.13
CA ASP A 76 24.57 5.47 -12.67
C ASP A 76 23.84 6.81 -12.51
N PRO A 77 23.40 7.14 -11.26
CA PRO A 77 22.70 8.40 -11.00
C PRO A 77 23.52 9.66 -11.30
N ALA A 78 24.85 9.56 -11.31
CA ALA A 78 25.72 10.72 -11.55
C ALA A 78 25.72 11.15 -13.04
N HIS A 79 25.43 10.24 -13.96
CA HIS A 79 25.46 10.47 -15.40
C HIS A 79 24.09 10.54 -16.06
N ALA A 80 23.01 10.28 -15.32
CA ALA A 80 21.65 10.31 -15.83
C ALA A 80 20.86 11.50 -15.24
N LYS A 81 19.98 12.09 -16.04
CA LYS A 81 18.94 12.96 -15.48
C LYS A 81 17.98 12.08 -14.67
N THR A 82 18.03 12.19 -13.35
CA THR A 82 17.28 11.33 -12.44
C THR A 82 16.15 12.06 -11.74
N ARG A 83 15.22 11.26 -11.23
CA ARG A 83 14.15 11.67 -10.32
C ARG A 83 14.19 10.77 -9.09
N ARG A 84 14.36 11.37 -7.91
CA ARG A 84 14.36 10.66 -6.64
C ARG A 84 12.95 10.20 -6.28
N VAL A 85 12.82 8.95 -5.84
CA VAL A 85 11.56 8.34 -5.42
C VAL A 85 11.72 7.59 -4.11
N LEU A 86 10.62 7.41 -3.39
CA LEU A 86 10.48 6.31 -2.43
C LEU A 86 9.84 5.14 -3.17
N LYS A 87 10.59 4.04 -3.30
CA LYS A 87 10.06 2.78 -3.76
C LYS A 87 9.49 2.02 -2.58
N PHE A 88 8.24 1.62 -2.70
CA PHE A 88 7.54 0.76 -1.76
C PHE A 88 7.21 -0.56 -2.42
N ASN A 89 7.71 -1.66 -1.89
CA ASN A 89 7.31 -3.00 -2.31
C ASN A 89 6.41 -3.62 -1.24
N HIS A 90 5.29 -4.17 -1.68
CA HIS A 90 4.45 -5.06 -0.90
C HIS A 90 4.58 -6.46 -1.51
N VAL A 91 5.35 -7.31 -0.86
CA VAL A 91 5.54 -8.73 -1.24
C VAL A 91 4.66 -9.58 -0.36
N ARG A 92 3.89 -10.49 -0.94
CA ARG A 92 3.10 -11.46 -0.16
C ARG A 92 3.17 -12.86 -0.76
N SER A 93 3.15 -13.83 0.14
CA SER A 93 3.20 -15.24 -0.19
C SER A 93 2.06 -15.95 0.54
N ILE A 94 1.04 -16.37 -0.21
CA ILE A 94 -0.22 -16.91 0.33
C ILE A 94 -0.27 -18.42 0.09
N PRO A 95 -0.16 -19.27 1.13
CA PRO A 95 -0.20 -20.70 0.98
C PRO A 95 -1.62 -21.21 0.70
N THR A 96 -1.77 -22.16 -0.22
CA THR A 96 -3.06 -22.79 -0.55
C THR A 96 -3.07 -24.31 -0.36
N GLY A 97 -2.12 -24.83 0.37
CA GLY A 97 -1.90 -26.26 0.58
C GLY A 97 -0.76 -26.77 -0.28
N LEU A 98 -1.00 -27.08 -1.56
CA LEU A 98 0.02 -27.62 -2.45
C LEU A 98 0.97 -26.55 -3.01
N TYR A 99 0.47 -25.35 -3.26
CA TYR A 99 1.22 -24.28 -3.90
C TYR A 99 1.00 -22.95 -3.17
N ARG A 100 1.71 -21.92 -3.61
CA ARG A 100 1.63 -20.56 -3.04
C ARG A 100 1.30 -19.58 -4.15
N TYR A 101 0.55 -18.54 -3.80
CA TYR A 101 0.46 -17.33 -4.60
C TYR A 101 1.62 -16.43 -4.22
N GLU A 102 2.51 -16.16 -5.14
CA GLU A 102 3.63 -15.24 -4.94
C GLU A 102 3.32 -13.94 -5.68
N GLN A 103 3.18 -12.87 -4.94
CA GLN A 103 2.72 -11.60 -5.50
C GLN A 103 3.60 -10.46 -5.01
N MET A 104 3.89 -9.51 -5.87
CA MET A 104 4.60 -8.29 -5.53
C MET A 104 3.96 -7.09 -6.21
N LEU A 105 3.70 -6.08 -5.40
CA LEU A 105 3.35 -4.73 -5.85
C LEU A 105 4.53 -3.81 -5.58
N SER A 106 4.87 -2.95 -6.54
CA SER A 106 5.88 -1.91 -6.37
C SER A 106 5.28 -0.54 -6.71
N VAL A 107 5.35 0.38 -5.78
CA VAL A 107 4.97 1.78 -5.96
C VAL A 107 6.23 2.64 -5.96
N PHE A 108 6.41 3.44 -6.99
CA PHE A 108 7.50 4.41 -7.08
C PHE A 108 6.89 5.81 -6.88
N ALA A 109 6.98 6.30 -5.65
CA ALA A 109 6.33 7.54 -5.23
C ALA A 109 7.33 8.71 -5.25
N ASP A 110 6.88 9.87 -5.69
CA ASP A 110 7.64 11.10 -5.59
C ASP A 110 7.98 11.44 -4.12
N VAL A 111 9.18 11.90 -3.85
CA VAL A 111 9.66 12.18 -2.48
C VAL A 111 8.98 13.38 -1.83
N ASP A 112 8.41 14.30 -2.60
CA ASP A 112 7.80 15.52 -2.05
C ASP A 112 6.38 15.29 -1.56
N GLY A 113 5.54 14.68 -2.40
CA GLY A 113 4.11 14.50 -2.12
C GLY A 113 3.65 13.04 -2.03
N LEU A 114 4.56 12.08 -2.12
CA LEU A 114 4.27 10.64 -2.17
C LEU A 114 3.30 10.24 -3.29
N SER A 115 3.11 11.09 -4.29
CA SER A 115 2.30 10.75 -5.45
C SER A 115 2.99 9.68 -6.28
N PRO A 116 2.31 8.57 -6.61
CA PRO A 116 2.89 7.55 -7.46
C PRO A 116 3.26 8.08 -8.85
N LEU A 117 4.44 7.72 -9.33
CA LEU A 117 4.92 7.98 -10.69
C LEU A 117 4.77 6.72 -11.54
N LYS A 118 4.90 5.58 -10.91
CA LYS A 118 4.77 4.27 -11.52
C LYS A 118 4.30 3.28 -10.46
N ILE A 119 3.44 2.38 -10.87
CA ILE A 119 3.04 1.22 -10.06
C ILE A 119 3.19 -0.02 -10.93
N THR A 120 3.78 -1.07 -10.39
CA THR A 120 3.80 -2.39 -11.04
C THR A 120 3.27 -3.45 -10.10
N MET A 121 2.59 -4.44 -10.64
CA MET A 121 2.11 -5.60 -9.90
C MET A 121 2.43 -6.87 -10.69
N THR A 122 2.90 -7.88 -9.98
CA THR A 122 3.07 -9.22 -10.50
C THR A 122 2.33 -10.22 -9.63
N SER A 123 1.68 -11.19 -10.25
CA SER A 123 1.17 -12.38 -9.59
C SER A 123 1.75 -13.60 -10.32
N HIS A 124 2.41 -14.46 -9.56
CA HIS A 124 2.99 -15.68 -10.05
C HIS A 124 2.39 -16.86 -9.28
N GLU A 125 1.74 -17.75 -9.99
CA GLU A 125 1.10 -18.92 -9.43
C GLU A 125 1.14 -20.09 -10.41
N TRP A 126 0.89 -21.32 -9.94
CA TRP A 126 0.94 -22.49 -10.80
C TRP A 126 -0.10 -22.48 -11.92
N CYS A 127 -1.19 -21.73 -11.72
CA CYS A 127 -2.25 -21.61 -12.74
C CYS A 127 -1.93 -20.60 -13.83
N GLY A 128 -1.00 -19.65 -13.58
CA GLY A 128 -0.65 -18.60 -14.55
C GLY A 128 -0.10 -17.35 -13.91
N ASN A 129 0.23 -16.40 -14.74
CA ASN A 129 0.83 -15.13 -14.33
C ASN A 129 -0.02 -13.94 -14.74
N SER A 130 0.06 -12.88 -13.96
CA SER A 130 -0.47 -11.57 -14.32
C SER A 130 0.56 -10.48 -14.05
N PHE A 131 0.57 -9.48 -14.89
CA PHE A 131 1.40 -8.29 -14.74
C PHE A 131 0.55 -7.05 -14.99
N VAL A 132 0.71 -6.03 -14.14
CA VAL A 132 0.10 -4.71 -14.34
C VAL A 132 1.18 -3.66 -14.19
N GLU A 133 1.16 -2.67 -15.07
CA GLU A 133 1.94 -1.46 -14.95
C GLU A 133 1.04 -0.25 -15.16
N TRP A 134 1.07 0.70 -14.22
CA TRP A 134 0.55 2.04 -14.43
C TRP A 134 1.70 3.05 -14.42
N ARG A 135 1.61 4.05 -15.32
CA ARG A 135 2.64 5.08 -15.50
C ARG A 135 2.00 6.46 -15.55
N SER A 136 2.56 7.38 -14.76
CA SER A 136 2.07 8.78 -14.68
C SER A 136 2.44 9.64 -15.89
N ASP A 137 3.48 9.28 -16.64
CA ASP A 137 3.92 10.02 -17.82
C ASP A 137 3.03 9.80 -19.04
N THR A 138 2.26 8.72 -19.05
CA THR A 138 1.30 8.38 -20.11
C THR A 138 -0.14 8.29 -19.59
N ASN A 139 -0.35 8.29 -18.28
CA ASN A 139 -1.63 7.98 -17.64
C ASN A 139 -2.28 6.70 -18.21
N THR A 140 -1.45 5.68 -18.43
CA THR A 140 -1.88 4.41 -18.99
C THR A 140 -1.67 3.29 -17.99
N LEU A 141 -2.69 2.45 -17.86
CA LEU A 141 -2.64 1.15 -17.21
C LEU A 141 -2.48 0.08 -18.28
N SER A 142 -1.38 -0.67 -18.22
CA SER A 142 -1.16 -1.86 -19.04
C SER A 142 -1.32 -3.09 -18.18
N LEU A 143 -2.22 -3.99 -18.57
CA LEU A 143 -2.50 -5.24 -17.90
C LEU A 143 -2.24 -6.39 -18.87
N ARG A 144 -1.51 -7.41 -18.41
CA ARG A 144 -1.25 -8.66 -19.13
C ARG A 144 -1.64 -9.81 -18.22
N SER A 145 -2.55 -10.64 -18.68
CA SER A 145 -3.15 -11.67 -17.84
C SER A 145 -3.27 -12.98 -18.60
N TYR A 146 -2.91 -14.07 -17.94
CA TYR A 146 -3.18 -15.43 -18.41
C TYR A 146 -4.70 -15.72 -18.52
N TRP A 147 -5.52 -15.01 -17.74
CA TRP A 147 -6.95 -15.26 -17.64
C TRP A 147 -7.71 -14.57 -18.78
N GLU A 148 -8.71 -15.25 -19.35
CA GLU A 148 -9.56 -14.72 -20.42
C GLU A 148 -10.22 -13.39 -20.02
N ALA A 149 -10.70 -13.31 -18.79
CA ALA A 149 -11.18 -12.08 -18.20
C ALA A 149 -10.26 -11.67 -17.04
N PRO A 150 -9.58 -10.54 -17.13
CA PRO A 150 -9.75 -9.43 -18.07
C PRO A 150 -8.98 -9.57 -19.40
N GLY A 151 -8.07 -10.56 -19.58
CA GLY A 151 -7.20 -10.66 -20.72
C GLY A 151 -6.12 -9.58 -20.75
N ASP A 152 -5.60 -9.28 -21.92
CA ASP A 152 -4.64 -8.20 -22.15
C ASP A 152 -5.39 -6.89 -22.40
N VAL A 153 -5.08 -5.85 -21.62
CA VAL A 153 -5.75 -4.55 -21.69
C VAL A 153 -4.71 -3.44 -21.59
N ASP A 154 -4.86 -2.41 -22.43
CA ASP A 154 -4.25 -1.11 -22.25
C ASP A 154 -5.38 -0.07 -22.13
N ALA A 155 -5.47 0.61 -21.00
CA ALA A 155 -6.55 1.53 -20.70
C ALA A 155 -6.01 2.87 -20.18
N PRO A 156 -6.63 4.00 -20.53
CA PRO A 156 -6.31 5.27 -19.90
C PRO A 156 -6.74 5.22 -18.43
N LEU A 157 -5.86 5.69 -17.55
CA LEU A 157 -6.14 5.84 -16.12
C LEU A 157 -5.44 7.10 -15.62
N ASP A 158 -6.17 8.21 -15.60
CA ASP A 158 -5.71 9.45 -14.99
C ASP A 158 -6.24 9.54 -13.56
N PRO A 159 -5.37 9.54 -12.55
CA PRO A 159 -5.80 9.63 -11.16
C PRO A 159 -6.57 10.90 -10.81
N HIS A 160 -6.29 12.04 -11.48
CA HIS A 160 -6.88 13.34 -11.13
C HIS A 160 -6.86 13.65 -9.62
N GLY A 161 -5.74 13.32 -8.95
CA GLY A 161 -5.58 13.48 -7.50
C GLY A 161 -6.18 12.38 -6.63
N ALA A 162 -6.76 11.32 -7.21
CA ALA A 162 -7.14 10.13 -6.47
C ALA A 162 -5.92 9.34 -5.99
N LEU A 163 -6.03 8.68 -4.85
CA LEU A 163 -4.98 7.84 -4.29
C LEU A 163 -5.17 6.39 -4.73
N PHE A 164 -4.11 5.73 -5.16
CA PHE A 164 -4.16 4.28 -5.36
C PHE A 164 -4.31 3.57 -4.03
N TYR A 165 -5.31 2.70 -3.90
CA TYR A 165 -5.54 1.88 -2.71
C TYR A 165 -4.28 1.11 -2.30
N ASP A 166 -3.59 0.55 -3.26
CA ASP A 166 -2.39 -0.24 -3.06
C ASP A 166 -1.17 0.58 -2.58
N ALA A 167 -1.22 1.90 -2.73
CA ALA A 167 -0.18 2.81 -2.24
C ALA A 167 -0.47 3.34 -0.82
N LEU A 168 -1.67 3.12 -0.27
CA LEU A 168 -2.12 3.76 0.97
C LEU A 168 -1.23 3.43 2.17
N ALA A 169 -0.68 2.22 2.25
CA ALA A 169 0.25 1.84 3.31
C ALA A 169 1.53 2.71 3.37
N LEU A 170 1.93 3.29 2.23
CA LEU A 170 3.01 4.28 2.16
C LEU A 170 2.47 5.71 2.27
N VAL A 171 1.50 6.06 1.44
CA VAL A 171 1.05 7.45 1.25
C VAL A 171 0.46 8.03 2.53
N LEU A 172 -0.33 7.25 3.27
CA LEU A 172 -0.93 7.69 4.53
C LEU A 172 0.11 8.01 5.63
N ARG A 173 1.34 7.53 5.52
CA ARG A 173 2.44 7.92 6.44
C ARG A 173 2.83 9.38 6.31
N GLY A 174 2.53 9.99 5.15
CA GLY A 174 2.71 11.42 4.89
C GLY A 174 1.59 12.31 5.40
N LEU A 175 0.57 11.78 6.07
CA LEU A 175 -0.46 12.61 6.70
C LEU A 175 0.11 13.48 7.83
N ASP A 176 -0.38 14.69 7.94
CA ASP A 176 -0.26 15.46 9.19
C ASP A 176 -1.36 14.96 10.15
N PHE A 177 -1.02 13.93 10.93
CA PHE A 177 -1.95 13.26 11.84
C PHE A 177 -2.49 14.20 12.93
N GLU A 178 -1.78 15.29 13.26
CA GLU A 178 -2.22 16.24 14.27
C GLU A 178 -3.23 17.25 13.70
N LYS A 179 -3.17 17.54 12.41
CA LYS A 179 -4.05 18.49 11.74
C LYS A 179 -5.23 17.84 11.01
N THR A 180 -5.07 16.58 10.58
CA THR A 180 -6.15 15.86 9.90
C THR A 180 -7.03 15.19 10.95
N ARG A 181 -8.34 15.46 10.95
CA ARG A 181 -9.34 14.74 11.77
C ARG A 181 -10.30 13.93 10.91
N THR A 182 -10.76 14.54 9.86
CA THR A 182 -11.61 13.90 8.86
C THR A 182 -11.41 14.59 7.52
N GLY A 183 -11.64 13.88 6.43
CA GLY A 183 -11.51 14.47 5.11
C GLY A 183 -12.12 13.61 4.02
N ARG A 184 -12.32 14.21 2.86
CA ARG A 184 -12.76 13.51 1.64
C ARG A 184 -11.60 13.37 0.69
N LEU A 185 -11.53 12.24 0.03
CA LEU A 185 -10.57 11.95 -1.03
C LEU A 185 -11.20 10.97 -2.02
N ARG A 186 -10.51 10.69 -3.10
CA ARG A 186 -10.89 9.65 -4.03
C ARG A 186 -9.84 8.55 -4.01
N VAL A 187 -10.27 7.32 -4.18
CA VAL A 187 -9.40 6.14 -4.18
C VAL A 187 -9.62 5.36 -5.46
N ILE A 188 -8.53 4.96 -6.08
CA ILE A 188 -8.49 4.01 -7.19
C ILE A 188 -8.43 2.62 -6.59
N ASP A 189 -9.29 1.72 -7.03
CA ASP A 189 -9.36 0.35 -6.54
C ASP A 189 -8.04 -0.41 -6.66
N SER A 190 -7.91 -1.46 -5.87
CA SER A 190 -6.75 -2.33 -5.89
C SER A 190 -6.59 -3.07 -7.21
N ILE A 191 -5.36 -3.04 -7.72
CA ILE A 191 -4.92 -3.90 -8.83
C ILE A 191 -4.14 -5.12 -8.33
N PHE A 192 -4.01 -5.28 -7.01
CA PHE A 192 -3.15 -6.28 -6.38
C PHE A 192 -3.86 -7.62 -6.21
N GLY A 193 -3.78 -8.47 -7.21
CA GLY A 193 -4.42 -9.78 -7.20
C GLY A 193 -4.03 -10.67 -8.37
N SER A 194 -4.48 -11.92 -8.35
CA SER A 194 -4.20 -12.91 -9.42
C SER A 194 -4.96 -12.60 -10.71
N LYS A 195 -6.15 -12.00 -10.57
CA LYS A 195 -7.00 -11.58 -11.69
C LYS A 195 -7.24 -10.08 -11.58
N PRO A 196 -6.22 -9.26 -11.88
CA PRO A 196 -6.37 -7.82 -11.82
C PRO A 196 -7.37 -7.35 -12.89
N ALA A 197 -8.10 -6.27 -12.59
CA ALA A 197 -9.01 -5.62 -13.52
C ALA A 197 -8.63 -4.15 -13.69
N VAL A 198 -9.19 -3.48 -14.67
CA VAL A 198 -9.09 -2.02 -14.79
C VAL A 198 -9.83 -1.42 -13.58
N PRO A 199 -9.12 -0.68 -12.70
CA PRO A 199 -9.69 -0.22 -11.45
C PRO A 199 -10.66 0.95 -11.68
N GLN A 200 -11.63 1.09 -10.78
CA GLN A 200 -12.52 2.24 -10.73
C GLN A 200 -12.03 3.27 -9.73
N VAL A 201 -12.52 4.49 -9.86
CA VAL A 201 -12.25 5.58 -8.92
C VAL A 201 -13.50 5.80 -8.07
N GLU A 202 -13.35 5.70 -6.76
CA GLU A 202 -14.44 5.85 -5.80
C GLU A 202 -14.21 7.04 -4.85
N ASP A 203 -15.29 7.68 -4.43
CA ASP A 203 -15.25 8.64 -3.35
C ASP A 203 -15.00 7.94 -2.02
N ALA A 204 -14.16 8.54 -1.19
CA ALA A 204 -13.78 8.02 0.11
C ALA A 204 -13.78 9.09 1.19
N VAL A 205 -13.99 8.66 2.42
CA VAL A 205 -13.88 9.48 3.61
C VAL A 205 -12.82 8.87 4.52
N ILE A 206 -11.91 9.70 5.01
CA ILE A 206 -10.99 9.32 6.06
C ILE A 206 -11.36 9.98 7.39
N GLY A 207 -11.16 9.23 8.48
CA GLY A 207 -11.17 9.73 9.85
C GLY A 207 -9.82 9.41 10.49
N VAL A 208 -9.26 10.35 11.24
CA VAL A 208 -7.95 10.19 11.90
C VAL A 208 -8.10 10.43 13.39
N GLU A 209 -7.64 9.48 14.18
CA GLU A 209 -7.59 9.60 15.64
C GLU A 209 -6.23 9.14 16.18
N ARG A 210 -5.89 9.59 17.38
CA ARG A 210 -4.75 9.11 18.15
C ARG A 210 -5.26 8.28 19.31
N THR A 211 -4.79 7.04 19.45
CA THR A 211 -5.16 6.19 20.59
C THR A 211 -4.28 6.53 21.80
N ALA A 212 -4.89 6.54 22.99
CA ALA A 212 -4.17 6.79 24.24
C ALA A 212 -3.51 5.53 24.84
N ALA A 213 -3.99 4.33 24.47
CA ALA A 213 -3.47 3.07 25.00
C ALA A 213 -2.04 2.80 24.48
N PRO A 214 -1.08 2.50 25.37
CA PRO A 214 0.28 2.16 24.97
C PRO A 214 0.38 0.83 24.16
N PRO A 215 1.22 0.77 23.11
CA PRO A 215 1.86 1.92 22.49
C PRO A 215 0.84 2.72 21.70
N GLY A 216 0.76 4.05 21.90
CA GLY A 216 -0.15 4.91 21.16
C GLY A 216 0.08 4.78 19.65
N VAL A 217 -1.00 4.78 18.87
CA VAL A 217 -0.94 4.75 17.41
C VAL A 217 -1.83 5.87 16.83
N TYR A 218 -1.50 6.31 15.63
CA TYR A 218 -2.42 7.04 14.78
C TYR A 218 -3.29 6.03 14.03
N ARG A 219 -4.60 6.12 14.20
CA ARG A 219 -5.55 5.26 13.51
C ARG A 219 -6.23 6.03 12.41
N VAL A 220 -6.21 5.49 11.21
CA VAL A 220 -6.88 6.02 10.03
C VAL A 220 -7.98 5.07 9.62
N HIS A 221 -9.23 5.53 9.67
CA HIS A 221 -10.38 4.84 9.12
C HIS A 221 -10.63 5.32 7.71
N LEU A 222 -10.71 4.42 6.75
CA LEU A 222 -11.06 4.70 5.37
C LEU A 222 -12.40 4.05 5.06
N SER A 223 -13.36 4.85 4.61
CA SER A 223 -14.68 4.38 4.19
C SER A 223 -14.90 4.66 2.71
N ARG A 224 -15.30 3.62 1.95
CA ARG A 224 -15.63 3.67 0.51
C ARG A 224 -16.90 2.85 0.31
N GLY A 225 -18.03 3.50 -0.02
CA GLY A 225 -19.32 2.81 -0.02
C GLY A 225 -19.56 2.06 1.30
N ASP A 226 -19.78 0.75 1.22
CA ASP A 226 -19.95 -0.13 2.38
C ASP A 226 -18.63 -0.70 2.92
N GLN A 227 -17.51 -0.44 2.24
CA GLN A 227 -16.19 -0.92 2.64
C GLN A 227 -15.60 -0.02 3.73
N ARG A 228 -14.94 -0.64 4.70
CA ARG A 228 -14.25 0.06 5.78
C ARG A 228 -12.92 -0.61 6.07
N ASP A 229 -11.85 0.14 5.93
CA ASP A 229 -10.50 -0.27 6.28
C ASP A 229 -10.02 0.53 7.48
N THR A 230 -9.16 -0.08 8.29
CA THR A 230 -8.52 0.58 9.42
C THR A 230 -7.02 0.37 9.35
N PHE A 231 -6.28 1.47 9.31
CA PHE A 231 -4.82 1.48 9.35
C PHE A 231 -4.36 2.03 10.70
N GLU A 232 -3.40 1.37 11.33
CA GLU A 232 -2.74 1.87 12.52
C GLU A 232 -1.27 2.14 12.21
N PHE A 233 -0.84 3.37 12.46
CA PHE A 233 0.53 3.80 12.26
C PHE A 233 1.20 4.13 13.59
N GLU A 234 2.48 3.79 13.73
CA GLU A 234 3.26 4.22 14.88
C GLU A 234 3.27 5.75 15.02
N THR A 235 3.21 6.25 16.25
CA THR A 235 3.26 7.70 16.50
C THR A 235 4.66 8.30 16.23
N GLY A 236 5.70 7.48 16.36
CA GLY A 236 7.07 7.86 16.00
C GLY A 236 7.28 7.90 14.49
N PHE A 237 7.99 8.94 14.00
CA PHE A 237 8.41 8.99 12.61
C PHE A 237 9.35 7.81 12.30
N PRO A 238 9.25 7.16 11.17
CA PRO A 238 8.51 7.51 9.96
C PRO A 238 7.09 6.93 9.88
N HIS A 239 6.39 6.78 10.99
CA HIS A 239 4.99 6.31 11.06
C HIS A 239 4.80 4.97 10.35
N ARG A 240 5.55 3.92 10.78
CA ARG A 240 5.40 2.60 10.19
C ARG A 240 3.98 2.08 10.39
N LEU A 241 3.49 1.34 9.40
CA LEU A 241 2.23 0.63 9.53
C LEU A 241 2.36 -0.47 10.58
N ALA A 242 1.64 -0.35 11.69
CA ALA A 242 1.60 -1.34 12.76
C ALA A 242 0.52 -2.42 12.49
N ARG A 243 -0.61 -1.99 11.93
CA ARG A 243 -1.74 -2.86 11.61
C ARG A 243 -2.56 -2.31 10.44
N TRP A 244 -3.12 -3.19 9.65
CA TRP A 244 -4.14 -2.89 8.66
C TRP A 244 -5.21 -3.96 8.70
N ASP A 245 -6.44 -3.55 9.01
CA ASP A 245 -7.62 -4.39 8.92
C ASP A 245 -8.41 -3.95 7.69
N ARG A 246 -8.63 -4.89 6.76
CA ARG A 246 -9.32 -4.64 5.49
C ARG A 246 -10.78 -5.06 5.56
N SER A 247 -11.63 -4.40 4.80
CA SER A 247 -13.06 -4.70 4.70
C SER A 247 -13.36 -6.12 4.19
N ASP A 248 -12.44 -6.71 3.42
CA ASP A 248 -12.54 -8.08 2.91
C ASP A 248 -12.18 -9.17 3.95
N GLY A 249 -11.90 -8.78 5.20
CA GLY A 249 -11.45 -9.64 6.30
C GLY A 249 -9.95 -9.92 6.31
N GLY A 250 -9.21 -9.40 5.33
CA GLY A 250 -7.75 -9.48 5.33
C GLY A 250 -7.13 -8.61 6.41
N THR A 251 -5.99 -9.02 6.94
CA THR A 251 -5.27 -8.28 7.98
C THR A 251 -3.77 -8.28 7.73
N LEU A 252 -3.09 -7.25 8.21
CA LEU A 252 -1.64 -7.19 8.35
C LEU A 252 -1.32 -6.75 9.78
N LYS A 253 -0.40 -7.43 10.45
CA LYS A 253 0.08 -7.10 11.79
C LYS A 253 1.60 -7.13 11.80
N LEU A 254 2.22 -5.99 12.09
CA LEU A 254 3.66 -5.86 12.14
C LEU A 254 4.27 -6.81 13.17
N GLN A 255 5.26 -7.58 12.76
CA GLN A 255 6.00 -8.53 13.59
C GLN A 255 7.42 -8.06 13.86
N ASN A 256 8.07 -7.53 12.83
CA ASN A 256 9.45 -7.05 12.92
C ASN A 256 9.68 -5.97 11.86
N SER A 257 10.58 -5.05 12.16
CA SER A 257 11.03 -4.06 11.18
C SER A 257 12.49 -3.72 11.44
N VAL A 258 13.26 -3.73 10.39
CA VAL A 258 14.70 -3.43 10.44
C VAL A 258 15.08 -2.43 9.35
N ARG A 259 16.10 -1.63 9.62
CA ARG A 259 16.77 -0.84 8.59
C ARG A 259 18.04 -1.56 8.18
N THR A 260 18.16 -1.82 6.89
CA THR A 260 19.30 -2.61 6.37
C THR A 260 19.47 -2.42 4.87
N ARG A 261 20.67 -2.68 4.37
CA ARG A 261 20.97 -2.85 2.95
C ARG A 261 20.68 -4.29 2.55
N TYR A 262 19.39 -4.63 2.38
CA TYR A 262 18.96 -6.00 2.10
C TYR A 262 19.60 -6.61 0.85
N TRP A 263 19.99 -5.77 -0.13
CA TRP A 263 20.70 -6.20 -1.35
C TRP A 263 22.13 -6.71 -1.10
N GLU A 264 22.68 -6.43 0.08
CA GLU A 264 23.98 -6.98 0.54
C GLU A 264 23.80 -8.24 1.39
N LYS A 265 22.55 -8.61 1.71
CA LYS A 265 22.19 -9.78 2.51
C LYS A 265 21.89 -10.96 1.60
N THR A 266 22.95 -11.60 1.08
CA THR A 266 22.85 -12.64 0.05
C THR A 266 23.39 -13.99 0.49
N SER A 267 23.80 -14.12 1.76
CA SER A 267 24.35 -15.36 2.32
C SER A 267 23.29 -16.20 3.02
N PRO A 268 23.39 -17.53 3.03
CA PRO A 268 22.54 -18.39 3.85
C PRO A 268 22.57 -17.98 5.32
N GLY A 269 21.41 -17.79 5.92
CA GLY A 269 21.25 -17.32 7.29
C GLY A 269 20.96 -15.82 7.42
N ASP A 270 21.16 -15.02 6.38
CA ASP A 270 20.81 -13.59 6.39
C ASP A 270 19.30 -13.37 6.54
N GLU A 271 18.47 -14.33 6.15
CA GLU A 271 17.02 -14.31 6.31
C GLU A 271 16.60 -14.19 7.79
N ARG A 272 17.47 -14.55 8.74
CA ARG A 272 17.20 -14.44 10.19
C ARG A 272 16.98 -12.99 10.64
N ILE A 273 17.49 -12.00 9.91
CA ILE A 273 17.24 -10.58 10.20
C ILE A 273 15.73 -10.24 10.13
N LEU A 274 14.98 -11.03 9.39
CA LEU A 274 13.53 -10.90 9.24
C LEU A 274 12.74 -11.79 10.20
N ALA A 275 13.41 -12.55 11.07
CA ALA A 275 12.73 -13.38 12.06
C ALA A 275 12.04 -12.51 13.11
N THR A 276 10.88 -12.95 13.57
CA THR A 276 10.18 -12.30 14.69
C THR A 276 11.02 -12.48 15.97
N PRO A 277 11.29 -11.42 16.74
CA PRO A 277 11.97 -11.55 18.02
C PRO A 277 11.24 -12.55 18.92
N GLY A 278 11.96 -13.57 19.40
CA GLY A 278 11.41 -14.60 20.30
C GLY A 278 10.92 -15.89 19.64
N THR A 279 10.88 -16.00 18.31
CA THR A 279 10.70 -17.28 17.60
C THR A 279 12.08 -17.91 17.35
N ARG A 280 12.43 -18.91 18.13
CA ARG A 280 13.55 -19.82 17.89
C ARG A 280 13.05 -21.14 17.34
#